data_9f12b9d0025f1de0f9c92b06047e05e1
#
_entry.id   9f12b9d0025f1de0f9c92b06047e05e1
#
_cell.length_a   1.000
_cell.length_b   1.000
_cell.length_c   1.000
_cell.angle_alpha   90.00
_cell.angle_beta   90.00
_cell.angle_gamma   90.00
#
_symmetry.space_group_name_H-M   'P 1'
#
loop_
_entity.id
_entity.type
_entity.pdbx_description
1 polymer ?
#
loop_
_entity_poly.entity_id
_entity_poly.type
_entity_poly.pdbx_seq_one_letter_code
_entity_poly.pdbx_strand_id
1 'polypeptide(L)'
;MKIKERDKLPDAKVFILDKDPKEVSIKLIIGDEKTILFGLPGAFTPTCSAKHLPGFVMATDQLKEKDIKKVICISVNDPFVMDAWGKIHNVQSKIIMLGDYNGDFTRNIGA
;
A
#
# COMPACT_ATOMS: atom_id res chain seq x y z
N MET A 1 -12.20 -10.52 -13.29
CA MET A 1 -11.31 -11.69 -13.18
C MET A 1 -10.45 -11.55 -11.96
N LYS A 2 -10.42 -12.55 -11.12
CA LYS A 2 -9.64 -12.51 -9.89
C LYS A 2 -8.18 -12.86 -10.14
N ILE A 3 -7.27 -12.06 -9.62
CA ILE A 3 -5.84 -12.33 -9.73
C ILE A 3 -5.49 -13.59 -8.94
N LYS A 4 -4.56 -14.39 -9.48
CA LYS A 4 -4.09 -15.62 -8.87
C LYS A 4 -2.60 -15.56 -8.59
N GLU A 5 -2.14 -16.47 -7.75
CA GLU A 5 -0.71 -16.64 -7.51
C GLU A 5 0.05 -16.79 -8.82
N ARG A 6 1.18 -16.13 -8.95
CA ARG A 6 2.06 -16.07 -10.12
C ARG A 6 1.53 -15.27 -11.29
N ASP A 7 0.33 -14.72 -11.22
CA ASP A 7 -0.14 -13.79 -12.23
C ASP A 7 0.67 -12.50 -12.20
N LYS A 8 0.80 -11.87 -13.35
CA LYS A 8 1.39 -10.53 -13.40
C LYS A 8 0.44 -9.54 -12.76
N LEU A 9 1.00 -8.66 -11.94
CA LEU A 9 0.21 -7.60 -11.33
C LEU A 9 -0.26 -6.63 -12.41
N PRO A 10 -1.57 -6.37 -12.53
CA PRO A 10 -2.05 -5.37 -13.48
C PRO A 10 -1.61 -3.98 -13.04
N ASP A 11 -1.33 -3.12 -14.01
CA ASP A 11 -1.05 -1.73 -13.69
C ASP A 11 -2.34 -1.00 -13.31
N ALA A 12 -2.19 0.05 -12.54
CA ALA A 12 -3.29 0.93 -12.18
C ALA A 12 -2.72 2.27 -11.72
N LYS A 13 -3.54 3.31 -11.84
CA LYS A 13 -3.19 4.62 -11.32
C LYS A 13 -3.69 4.72 -9.89
N VAL A 14 -2.77 5.03 -8.99
CA VAL A 14 -3.03 5.23 -7.58
C VAL A 14 -2.47 6.58 -7.15
N PHE A 15 -2.71 6.98 -5.92
CA PHE A 15 -2.34 8.32 -5.47
C PHE A 15 -1.48 8.27 -4.23
N ILE A 16 -0.47 9.13 -4.20
CA ILE A 16 0.40 9.32 -3.05
C ILE A 16 0.39 10.80 -2.69
N LEU A 17 0.57 11.11 -1.41
CA LEU A 17 0.74 12.49 -0.97
C LEU A 17 2.24 12.81 -0.90
N ASP A 18 2.68 13.69 -1.78
CA ASP A 18 4.04 14.21 -1.83
C ASP A 18 3.92 15.72 -1.96
N LYS A 19 3.71 16.41 -0.82
CA LYS A 19 3.27 17.81 -0.70
C LYS A 19 1.86 18.00 -1.24
N ASP A 20 1.63 17.60 -2.49
CA ASP A 20 0.33 17.60 -3.14
C ASP A 20 -0.05 16.18 -3.53
N PRO A 21 -1.35 15.87 -3.73
CA PRO A 21 -1.74 14.57 -4.25
C PRO A 21 -1.13 14.34 -5.62
N LYS A 22 -0.52 13.17 -5.80
CA LYS A 22 0.18 12.83 -7.03
C LYS A 22 -0.31 11.49 -7.55
N GLU A 23 -0.72 11.45 -8.81
CA GLU A 23 -1.09 10.22 -9.49
C GLU A 23 0.17 9.46 -9.92
N VAL A 24 0.24 8.17 -9.60
CA VAL A 24 1.40 7.35 -9.90
C VAL A 24 0.96 5.99 -10.41
N SER A 25 1.82 5.34 -11.20
CA SER A 25 1.61 3.96 -11.65
C SER A 25 2.12 3.01 -10.56
N ILE A 26 1.29 2.04 -10.16
CA ILE A 26 1.69 1.07 -9.15
C ILE A 26 2.85 0.21 -9.65
N LYS A 27 2.90 -0.13 -10.92
CA LYS A 27 4.02 -0.87 -11.49
C LYS A 27 5.33 -0.10 -11.42
N LEU A 28 5.29 1.20 -11.66
CA LEU A 28 6.49 2.03 -11.58
C LEU A 28 6.98 2.16 -10.15
N ILE A 29 6.09 2.23 -9.17
CA ILE A 29 6.49 2.28 -7.77
C ILE A 29 7.17 0.98 -7.34
N ILE A 30 6.63 -0.16 -7.74
CA ILE A 30 7.20 -1.47 -7.40
C ILE A 30 8.52 -1.69 -8.15
N GLY A 31 8.58 -1.34 -9.44
CA GLY A 31 9.76 -1.57 -10.26
C GLY A 31 10.13 -3.05 -10.30
N ASP A 32 11.41 -3.33 -10.24
CA ASP A 32 11.93 -4.71 -10.24
C ASP A 32 12.29 -5.20 -8.83
N GLU A 33 11.90 -4.45 -7.81
CA GLU A 33 12.26 -4.78 -6.43
C GLU A 33 11.29 -5.75 -5.80
N LYS A 34 11.81 -6.61 -4.94
CA LYS A 34 10.99 -7.54 -4.17
C LYS A 34 10.16 -6.75 -3.17
N THR A 35 8.84 -6.83 -3.28
CA THR A 35 7.91 -5.94 -2.58
C THR A 35 6.80 -6.74 -1.92
N ILE A 36 6.42 -6.33 -0.72
CA ILE A 36 5.18 -6.77 -0.09
C ILE A 36 4.15 -5.67 -0.30
N LEU A 37 3.04 -6.03 -0.94
CA LEU A 37 1.90 -5.16 -1.14
C LEU A 37 0.73 -5.73 -0.38
N PHE A 38 0.20 -5.00 0.60
CA PHE A 38 -0.99 -5.43 1.32
C PHE A 38 -2.10 -4.40 1.18
N GLY A 39 -3.30 -4.93 1.00
CA GLY A 39 -4.51 -4.11 0.91
C GLY A 39 -5.40 -4.32 2.11
N LEU A 40 -6.26 -3.34 2.38
CA LEU A 40 -7.20 -3.43 3.46
C LEU A 40 -8.48 -2.67 3.11
N PRO A 41 -9.60 -2.97 3.82
CA PRO A 41 -10.91 -2.36 3.49
C PRO A 41 -10.94 -0.85 3.67
N GLY A 42 -10.19 -0.32 4.60
CA GLY A 42 -10.16 1.13 4.79
C GLY A 42 -9.23 1.54 5.92
N ALA A 43 -8.62 2.72 5.75
CA ALA A 43 -7.86 3.37 6.79
C ALA A 43 -8.78 3.71 7.98
N PHE A 44 -8.22 3.78 9.17
CA PHE A 44 -8.96 4.13 10.39
C PHE A 44 -10.04 3.14 10.82
N THR A 45 -10.11 1.95 10.20
CA THR A 45 -11.01 0.90 10.67
C THR A 45 -10.37 0.18 11.86
N PRO A 46 -11.19 -0.41 12.78
CA PRO A 46 -10.63 -0.94 14.03
C PRO A 46 -9.54 -2.00 13.86
N THR A 47 -9.79 -3.03 13.04
CA THR A 47 -8.82 -4.11 12.84
C THR A 47 -7.57 -3.62 12.14
N CYS A 48 -7.74 -2.78 11.10
CA CYS A 48 -6.61 -2.25 10.33
C CYS A 48 -5.72 -1.35 11.20
N SER A 49 -6.34 -0.52 12.04
CA SER A 49 -5.60 0.38 12.94
C SER A 49 -4.97 -0.35 14.11
N ALA A 50 -5.65 -1.39 14.65
CA ALA A 50 -5.18 -2.07 15.87
C ALA A 50 -4.13 -3.15 15.58
N LYS A 51 -4.23 -3.84 14.43
CA LYS A 51 -3.41 -5.03 14.19
C LYS A 51 -2.62 -5.02 12.89
N HIS A 52 -3.28 -4.71 11.76
CA HIS A 52 -2.64 -4.85 10.45
C HIS A 52 -1.47 -3.89 10.27
N LEU A 53 -1.73 -2.60 10.29
CA LEU A 53 -0.68 -1.62 10.03
C LEU A 53 0.43 -1.66 11.08
N PRO A 54 0.12 -1.68 12.39
CA PRO A 54 1.18 -1.78 13.39
C PRO A 54 2.02 -3.05 13.27
N GLY A 55 1.39 -4.17 12.91
CA GLY A 55 2.11 -5.42 12.70
C GLY A 55 3.13 -5.33 11.58
N PHE A 56 2.79 -4.71 10.46
CA PHE A 56 3.73 -4.50 9.36
C PHE A 56 4.82 -3.49 9.72
N VAL A 57 4.49 -2.44 10.46
CA VAL A 57 5.50 -1.48 10.93
C VAL A 57 6.55 -2.17 11.78
N MET A 58 6.12 -3.02 12.71
CA MET A 58 7.03 -3.77 13.59
C MET A 58 7.87 -4.79 12.81
N ALA A 59 7.32 -5.36 11.74
CA ALA A 59 7.99 -6.40 10.98
C ALA A 59 8.96 -5.87 9.91
N THR A 60 8.99 -4.55 9.64
CA THR A 60 9.75 -4.00 8.51
C THR A 60 11.24 -4.36 8.54
N ASP A 61 11.87 -4.34 9.70
CA ASP A 61 13.30 -4.66 9.81
C ASP A 61 13.57 -6.13 9.46
N GLN A 62 12.70 -7.04 9.92
CA GLN A 62 12.80 -8.46 9.58
C GLN A 62 12.59 -8.71 8.09
N LEU A 63 11.67 -7.97 7.48
CA LEU A 63 11.40 -8.07 6.06
C LEU A 63 12.60 -7.62 5.23
N LYS A 64 13.29 -6.57 5.66
CA LYS A 64 14.53 -6.12 5.01
C LYS A 64 15.62 -7.18 5.07
N GLU A 65 15.75 -7.89 6.18
CA GLU A 65 16.70 -8.98 6.30
C GLU A 65 16.40 -10.14 5.34
N LYS A 66 15.14 -10.29 4.93
CA LYS A 66 14.71 -11.30 3.94
C LYS A 66 14.72 -10.76 2.51
N ASP A 67 15.46 -9.68 2.28
CA ASP A 67 15.62 -9.07 0.96
C ASP A 67 14.35 -8.44 0.40
N ILE A 68 13.39 -8.09 1.25
CA ILE A 68 12.23 -7.31 0.85
C ILE A 68 12.64 -5.84 0.81
N LYS A 69 12.56 -5.22 -0.35
CA LYS A 69 13.03 -3.84 -0.56
C LYS A 69 11.96 -2.80 -0.29
N LYS A 70 10.69 -3.15 -0.48
CA LYS A 70 9.57 -2.21 -0.30
C LYS A 70 8.42 -2.90 0.41
N VAL A 71 7.71 -2.13 1.25
CA VAL A 71 6.44 -2.52 1.83
C VAL A 71 5.44 -1.43 1.47
N ILE A 72 4.33 -1.82 0.85
CA ILE A 72 3.31 -0.88 0.36
C ILE A 72 1.97 -1.25 0.98
N CYS A 73 1.28 -0.24 1.52
CA CYS A 73 -0.08 -0.36 2.00
C CYS A 73 -1.02 0.38 1.04
N ILE A 74 -2.06 -0.30 0.59
CA ILE A 74 -3.03 0.30 -0.34
C ILE A 74 -4.45 0.09 0.18
N SER A 75 -5.28 1.10 0.01
CA SER A 75 -6.69 1.06 0.39
C SER A 75 -7.47 2.00 -0.52
N VAL A 76 -8.79 1.77 -0.63
CA VAL A 76 -9.69 2.65 -1.40
C VAL A 76 -10.00 3.88 -0.55
N ASN A 77 -9.01 4.76 -0.44
CA ASN A 77 -9.06 6.04 0.27
C ASN A 77 -8.29 7.08 -0.53
N ASP A 78 -8.51 8.35 -0.21
CA ASP A 78 -7.72 9.40 -0.85
C ASP A 78 -6.32 9.48 -0.22
N PRO A 79 -5.35 10.15 -0.90
CA PRO A 79 -3.98 10.18 -0.41
C PRO A 79 -3.82 10.99 0.88
N PHE A 80 -4.67 11.95 1.16
CA PHE A 80 -4.62 12.69 2.43
C PHE A 80 -4.95 11.79 3.60
N VAL A 81 -5.99 10.95 3.46
CA VAL A 81 -6.38 9.99 4.49
C VAL A 81 -5.27 8.97 4.72
N MET A 82 -4.70 8.43 3.66
CA MET A 82 -3.62 7.44 3.76
C MET A 82 -2.38 8.03 4.44
N ASP A 83 -2.01 9.24 4.08
CA ASP A 83 -0.87 9.90 4.71
C ASP A 83 -1.11 10.17 6.20
N ALA A 84 -2.29 10.69 6.54
CA ALA A 84 -2.65 10.97 7.93
C ALA A 84 -2.65 9.69 8.77
N TRP A 85 -3.20 8.60 8.25
CA TRP A 85 -3.25 7.34 8.95
C TRP A 85 -1.85 6.76 9.16
N GLY A 86 -1.00 6.87 8.14
CA GLY A 86 0.41 6.48 8.27
C GLY A 86 1.15 7.26 9.35
N LYS A 87 0.92 8.56 9.42
CA LYS A 87 1.54 9.42 10.45
C LYS A 87 1.10 9.04 11.85
N ILE A 88 -0.19 8.77 12.04
CA ILE A 88 -0.73 8.37 13.35
C ILE A 88 -0.07 7.06 13.83
N HIS A 89 0.22 6.14 12.92
CA HIS A 89 0.85 4.87 13.25
C HIS A 89 2.38 4.87 13.11
N ASN A 90 2.97 6.04 12.88
CA ASN A 90 4.42 6.23 12.83
C ASN A 90 5.11 5.36 11.79
N VAL A 91 4.50 5.17 10.62
CA VAL A 91 5.10 4.36 9.54
C VAL A 91 6.35 5.02 8.97
N GLN A 92 6.42 6.35 9.03
CA GLN A 92 7.53 7.14 8.48
C GLN A 92 7.81 6.74 7.02
N SER A 93 9.07 6.40 6.70
CA SER A 93 9.43 5.93 5.38
C SER A 93 9.46 4.41 5.26
N LYS A 94 9.03 3.68 6.29
CA LYS A 94 9.07 2.22 6.32
C LYS A 94 8.02 1.59 5.41
N ILE A 95 6.87 2.22 5.27
CA ILE A 95 5.76 1.73 4.46
C ILE A 95 5.30 2.85 3.54
N ILE A 96 5.19 2.55 2.26
CA ILE A 96 4.64 3.47 1.27
C ILE A 96 3.11 3.41 1.37
N MET A 97 2.48 4.54 1.64
CA MET A 97 1.03 4.63 1.81
C MET A 97 0.40 5.11 0.52
N LEU A 98 -0.38 4.25 -0.14
CA LEU A 98 -1.03 4.56 -1.41
C LEU A 98 -2.55 4.59 -1.26
N GLY A 99 -3.18 5.55 -1.93
CA GLY A 99 -4.62 5.63 -2.03
C GLY A 99 -5.11 5.16 -3.39
N ASP A 100 -5.90 4.11 -3.41
CA ASP A 100 -6.59 3.64 -4.61
C ASP A 100 -7.95 4.37 -4.71
N TYR A 101 -7.87 5.69 -4.83
CA TYR A 101 -9.02 6.58 -4.69
C TYR A 101 -10.18 6.22 -5.62
N ASN A 102 -9.88 5.90 -6.87
CA ASN A 102 -10.88 5.56 -7.87
C ASN A 102 -11.22 4.06 -7.89
N GLY A 103 -10.55 3.25 -7.10
CA GLY A 103 -10.75 1.80 -7.06
C GLY A 103 -10.20 1.06 -8.27
N ASP A 104 -9.36 1.71 -9.09
CA ASP A 104 -8.84 1.10 -10.32
C ASP A 104 -8.03 -0.16 -10.02
N PHE A 105 -7.09 -0.08 -9.08
CA PHE A 105 -6.28 -1.23 -8.73
C PHE A 105 -7.14 -2.36 -8.17
N THR A 106 -8.03 -2.02 -7.24
CA THR A 106 -8.93 -3.00 -6.62
C THR A 106 -9.76 -3.73 -7.66
N ARG A 107 -10.33 -3.01 -8.62
CA ARG A 107 -11.09 -3.65 -9.71
C ARG A 107 -10.21 -4.50 -10.61
N ASN A 108 -9.02 -4.01 -10.94
CA ASN A 108 -8.13 -4.70 -11.88
C ASN A 108 -7.61 -6.04 -11.34
N ILE A 109 -7.47 -6.19 -10.02
CA ILE A 109 -7.08 -7.47 -9.42
C ILE A 109 -8.28 -8.37 -9.11
N GLY A 110 -9.50 -7.87 -9.30
CA GLY A 110 -10.72 -8.64 -9.08
C GLY A 110 -11.18 -8.70 -7.63
N ALA A 111 -10.77 -7.73 -6.84
CA ALA A 111 -11.15 -7.67 -5.43
C ALA A 111 -12.41 -6.80 -5.21
#